data_77a6abc0cba2a14b36dc8b423d171633
#
_entry.id   77a6abc0cba2a14b36dc8b423d171633
#
_cell.length_a   1.000
_cell.length_b   1.000
_cell.length_c   1.000
_cell.angle_alpha   90.00
_cell.angle_beta   90.00
_cell.angle_gamma   90.00
#
_symmetry.space_group_name_H-M   'P 1'
#
loop_
_entity.id
_entity.type
_entity.pdbx_description
1 polymer ?
#
loop_
_entity_poly.entity_id
_entity_poly.type
_entity_poly.pdbx_seq_one_letter_code
_entity_poly.pdbx_strand_id
1 'polypeptide(L)'
;MKTPKRLEPLIEEGLIDSVICQLMSGKEAMIYMVRSGEQIRCAKVYKESNKCNFHQRACYTEGRKTKNSRRARAIESGSHYGRSAREESWQCTEVDMLCRLGMAGIRVPKFYNFFSGVLLMELVTDAEGNVAPRLNDLILTPKQARTYHKILIEQIVTMLCAGIVHGDLSPYNVLVDSQGPVIIDLPQAVNAASNFQARHMIKRDIDNLTTFLSRFAPELAQSDYAAEIWSYYQRGKLPQARLTGTIKQQNKPVNVGNILQIIDTAIKKEIAWQRHKQTRWNNHLPQC
;
A
#
# COMPACT_ATOMS: atom_id res chain seq x y z
N MET A 1 -26.31 -21.30 0.66
CA MET A 1 -25.27 -20.94 1.66
C MET A 1 -25.93 -19.98 2.65
N LYS A 2 -25.67 -20.09 3.98
CA LYS A 2 -26.23 -19.12 4.95
C LYS A 2 -25.56 -17.77 4.74
N THR A 3 -26.33 -16.70 4.55
CA THR A 3 -25.80 -15.35 4.35
C THR A 3 -24.98 -14.92 5.56
N PRO A 4 -23.72 -14.45 5.36
CA PRO A 4 -22.92 -13.91 6.44
C PRO A 4 -23.62 -12.69 7.06
N LYS A 5 -23.74 -12.65 8.40
CA LYS A 5 -24.43 -11.56 9.11
C LYS A 5 -23.98 -10.14 8.71
N ARG A 6 -22.70 -9.98 8.31
CA ARG A 6 -22.17 -8.69 7.87
C ARG A 6 -22.61 -8.25 6.47
N LEU A 7 -23.19 -9.15 5.67
CA LEU A 7 -23.74 -8.85 4.35
C LEU A 7 -25.27 -8.65 4.39
N GLU A 8 -25.94 -9.02 5.49
CA GLU A 8 -27.37 -8.82 5.67
C GLU A 8 -27.79 -7.35 5.49
N PRO A 9 -27.07 -6.33 6.08
CA PRO A 9 -27.43 -4.93 5.87
C PRO A 9 -27.39 -4.47 4.42
N LEU A 10 -26.50 -5.05 3.58
CA LEU A 10 -26.42 -4.72 2.17
C LEU A 10 -27.60 -5.28 1.36
N ILE A 11 -28.15 -6.41 1.80
CA ILE A 11 -29.37 -7.01 1.22
C ILE A 11 -30.60 -6.17 1.62
N GLU A 12 -30.70 -5.79 2.88
CA GLU A 12 -31.79 -4.97 3.40
C GLU A 12 -31.88 -3.60 2.71
N GLU A 13 -30.72 -3.00 2.42
CA GLU A 13 -30.62 -1.72 1.68
C GLU A 13 -30.72 -1.90 0.14
N GLY A 14 -30.88 -3.12 -0.36
CA GLY A 14 -30.98 -3.40 -1.80
C GLY A 14 -29.67 -3.13 -2.58
N LEU A 15 -28.53 -3.05 -1.92
CA LEU A 15 -27.22 -2.87 -2.57
C LEU A 15 -26.73 -4.16 -3.23
N ILE A 16 -27.13 -5.31 -2.68
CA ILE A 16 -26.91 -6.65 -3.24
C ILE A 16 -28.18 -7.49 -3.10
N ASP A 17 -28.40 -8.41 -4.03
CA ASP A 17 -29.57 -9.31 -4.01
C ASP A 17 -29.26 -10.61 -3.26
N SER A 18 -28.06 -11.13 -3.43
CA SER A 18 -27.65 -12.41 -2.83
C SER A 18 -26.14 -12.59 -2.77
N VAL A 19 -25.71 -13.47 -1.88
CA VAL A 19 -24.32 -13.93 -1.77
C VAL A 19 -24.17 -15.23 -2.54
N ILE A 20 -23.29 -15.25 -3.54
CA ILE A 20 -23.07 -16.42 -4.40
C ILE A 20 -22.10 -17.39 -3.69
N CYS A 21 -20.89 -16.94 -3.37
CA CYS A 21 -19.89 -17.76 -2.66
C CYS A 21 -18.83 -16.88 -1.98
N GLN A 22 -18.08 -17.49 -1.07
CA GLN A 22 -16.86 -16.90 -0.53
C GLN A 22 -15.68 -17.26 -1.43
N LEU A 23 -14.96 -16.23 -1.90
CA LEU A 23 -13.76 -16.41 -2.74
C LEU A 23 -12.51 -16.63 -1.90
N MET A 24 -12.38 -15.87 -0.81
CA MET A 24 -11.18 -15.92 0.03
C MET A 24 -11.47 -15.49 1.47
N SER A 25 -10.67 -16.04 2.41
CA SER A 25 -10.60 -15.56 3.79
C SER A 25 -9.16 -15.18 4.12
N GLY A 26 -8.85 -13.90 4.03
CA GLY A 26 -7.55 -13.35 4.43
C GLY A 26 -7.47 -13.03 5.92
N LYS A 27 -6.34 -12.46 6.35
CA LYS A 27 -6.13 -12.05 7.75
C LYS A 27 -7.01 -10.84 8.14
N GLU A 28 -7.17 -9.89 7.23
CA GLU A 28 -7.82 -8.59 7.47
C GLU A 28 -9.25 -8.52 6.95
N ALA A 29 -9.59 -9.30 5.92
CA ALA A 29 -10.90 -9.31 5.29
C ALA A 29 -11.30 -10.67 4.75
N MET A 30 -12.59 -10.84 4.50
CA MET A 30 -13.20 -11.92 3.73
C MET A 30 -13.74 -11.37 2.43
N ILE A 31 -13.51 -12.08 1.34
CA ILE A 31 -13.93 -11.69 -0.01
C ILE A 31 -15.07 -12.59 -0.45
N TYR A 32 -16.17 -11.99 -0.88
CA TYR A 32 -17.35 -12.69 -1.36
C TYR A 32 -17.69 -12.26 -2.79
N MET A 33 -18.20 -13.21 -3.56
CA MET A 33 -18.89 -12.96 -4.81
C MET A 33 -20.37 -12.74 -4.51
N VAL A 34 -20.92 -11.63 -4.95
CA VAL A 34 -22.30 -11.22 -4.68
C VAL A 34 -22.99 -10.83 -5.97
N ARG A 35 -24.32 -11.01 -6.02
CA ARG A 35 -25.18 -10.52 -7.10
C ARG A 35 -25.72 -9.15 -6.73
N SER A 36 -25.69 -8.22 -7.66
CA SER A 36 -26.26 -6.88 -7.54
C SER A 36 -26.92 -6.52 -8.88
N GLY A 37 -28.23 -6.71 -8.98
CA GLY A 37 -28.97 -6.69 -10.23
C GLY A 37 -28.48 -7.79 -11.19
N GLU A 38 -28.24 -7.41 -12.41
CA GLU A 38 -27.68 -8.31 -13.43
C GLU A 38 -26.16 -8.54 -13.31
N GLN A 39 -25.49 -7.77 -12.46
CA GLN A 39 -24.02 -7.81 -12.33
C GLN A 39 -23.57 -8.68 -11.17
N ILE A 40 -22.44 -9.34 -11.37
CA ILE A 40 -21.71 -10.00 -10.29
C ILE A 40 -20.62 -9.03 -9.81
N ARG A 41 -20.55 -8.84 -8.49
CA ARG A 41 -19.62 -7.92 -7.84
C ARG A 41 -18.81 -8.61 -6.76
N CYS A 42 -17.75 -7.95 -6.31
CA CYS A 42 -16.92 -8.35 -5.21
C CYS A 42 -17.29 -7.56 -3.96
N ALA A 43 -17.56 -8.26 -2.85
CA ALA A 43 -17.78 -7.67 -1.54
C ALA A 43 -16.62 -8.01 -0.62
N LYS A 44 -15.83 -7.01 -0.21
CA LYS A 44 -14.73 -7.14 0.76
C LYS A 44 -15.25 -6.77 2.15
N VAL A 45 -15.38 -7.77 3.01
CA VAL A 45 -15.88 -7.65 4.39
C VAL A 45 -14.69 -7.60 5.34
N TYR A 46 -14.46 -6.47 5.98
CA TYR A 46 -13.34 -6.32 6.92
C TYR A 46 -13.61 -7.06 8.23
N LYS A 47 -12.59 -7.74 8.77
CA LYS A 47 -12.65 -8.41 10.08
C LYS A 47 -12.40 -7.39 11.19
N GLU A 48 -13.02 -7.60 12.36
CA GLU A 48 -12.75 -6.78 13.52
C GLU A 48 -11.31 -6.98 14.02
N SER A 49 -10.65 -5.88 14.43
CA SER A 49 -9.20 -5.83 14.64
C SER A 49 -8.68 -6.48 15.93
N ASN A 50 -9.37 -7.45 16.49
CA ASN A 50 -8.96 -8.09 17.75
C ASN A 50 -7.65 -8.90 17.69
N LYS A 51 -7.00 -9.05 16.53
CA LYS A 51 -5.82 -9.95 16.37
C LYS A 51 -4.70 -9.47 15.44
N CYS A 52 -4.62 -8.20 15.08
CA CYS A 52 -3.57 -7.74 14.15
C CYS A 52 -2.34 -7.18 14.85
N ASN A 53 -1.16 -7.67 14.46
CA ASN A 53 0.16 -7.29 15.01
C ASN A 53 0.48 -5.80 14.81
N PHE A 54 0.72 -5.09 15.91
CA PHE A 54 0.87 -3.63 16.00
C PHE A 54 2.19 -3.06 15.45
N HIS A 55 3.26 -3.86 15.37
CA HIS A 55 4.60 -3.31 15.10
C HIS A 55 4.88 -2.92 13.65
N GLN A 56 4.25 -3.54 12.68
CA GLN A 56 4.45 -3.21 11.26
C GLN A 56 3.60 -2.02 10.77
N ARG A 57 2.57 -1.62 11.52
CA ARG A 57 1.60 -0.58 11.12
C ARG A 57 2.06 0.86 11.32
N ALA A 58 3.08 1.11 12.14
CA ALA A 58 3.56 2.46 12.44
C ALA A 58 4.04 3.21 11.17
N CYS A 59 4.79 2.52 10.29
CA CYS A 59 5.32 3.11 9.06
C CYS A 59 4.23 3.54 8.06
N TYR A 60 3.06 2.88 8.08
CA TYR A 60 1.95 3.18 7.16
C TYR A 60 0.99 4.25 7.69
N THR A 61 1.06 4.57 8.98
CA THR A 61 0.24 5.65 9.58
C THR A 61 0.91 7.01 9.56
N GLU A 62 2.20 7.07 9.25
CA GLU A 62 2.96 8.30 9.16
C GLU A 62 2.40 9.21 8.06
N GLY A 63 2.18 10.48 8.38
CA GLY A 63 1.60 11.47 7.44
C GLY A 63 0.08 11.47 7.34
N ARG A 64 -0.65 10.53 7.97
CA ARG A 64 -2.11 10.54 8.03
C ARG A 64 -2.60 11.45 9.15
N LYS A 65 -3.09 12.65 8.80
CA LYS A 65 -3.63 13.62 9.77
C LYS A 65 -5.07 13.29 10.12
N THR A 66 -5.36 13.04 11.40
CA THR A 66 -6.74 13.05 11.92
C THR A 66 -7.14 14.48 12.27
N LYS A 67 -8.25 14.97 11.69
CA LYS A 67 -8.75 16.34 11.92
C LYS A 67 -9.24 16.60 13.36
N ASN A 68 -9.44 15.56 14.18
CA ASN A 68 -9.97 15.67 15.54
C ASN A 68 -8.91 15.23 16.57
N SER A 69 -8.48 16.16 17.42
CA SER A 69 -7.43 15.95 18.43
C SER A 69 -7.80 14.92 19.51
N ARG A 70 -9.10 14.73 19.83
CA ARG A 70 -9.56 13.68 20.75
C ARG A 70 -9.43 12.31 20.12
N ARG A 71 -9.80 12.17 18.84
CA ARG A 71 -9.68 10.94 18.06
C ARG A 71 -8.20 10.55 17.87
N ALA A 72 -7.33 11.51 17.60
CA ALA A 72 -5.88 11.30 17.50
C ALA A 72 -5.29 10.74 18.80
N ARG A 73 -5.59 11.35 19.95
CA ARG A 73 -5.15 10.88 21.27
C ARG A 73 -5.69 9.49 21.64
N ALA A 74 -6.95 9.18 21.30
CA ALA A 74 -7.54 7.86 21.54
C ALA A 74 -6.86 6.78 20.67
N ILE A 75 -6.52 7.10 19.43
CA ILE A 75 -5.76 6.23 18.52
C ILE A 75 -4.35 5.95 19.08
N GLU A 76 -3.70 6.97 19.61
CA GLU A 76 -2.35 6.89 20.19
C GLU A 76 -2.32 6.08 21.49
N SER A 77 -3.34 6.25 22.35
CA SER A 77 -3.46 5.51 23.61
C SER A 77 -3.84 4.02 23.46
N GLY A 78 -4.22 3.56 22.24
CA GLY A 78 -4.57 2.17 21.96
C GLY A 78 -5.85 1.69 22.65
N SER A 79 -6.72 2.61 23.13
CA SER A 79 -8.02 2.30 23.73
C SER A 79 -8.93 1.52 22.76
N HIS A 80 -9.98 0.87 23.27
CA HIS A 80 -10.96 0.17 22.41
C HIS A 80 -11.56 1.12 21.37
N TYR A 81 -11.95 2.32 21.77
CA TYR A 81 -12.43 3.38 20.88
C TYR A 81 -11.34 3.82 19.87
N GLY A 82 -10.08 3.94 20.32
CA GLY A 82 -8.95 4.29 19.44
C GLY A 82 -8.66 3.22 18.39
N ARG A 83 -8.84 1.94 18.73
CA ARG A 83 -8.71 0.82 17.78
C ARG A 83 -9.81 0.85 16.72
N SER A 84 -11.07 1.00 17.12
CA SER A 84 -12.22 1.12 16.21
C SER A 84 -12.08 2.34 15.30
N ALA A 85 -11.69 3.51 15.85
CA ALA A 85 -11.47 4.72 15.08
C ALA A 85 -10.30 4.60 14.06
N ARG A 86 -9.27 3.81 14.39
CA ARG A 86 -8.16 3.50 13.47
C ARG A 86 -8.62 2.59 12.33
N GLU A 87 -9.45 1.60 12.64
CA GLU A 87 -9.99 0.66 11.67
C GLU A 87 -10.89 1.35 10.64
N GLU A 88 -11.82 2.20 11.09
CA GLU A 88 -12.63 3.05 10.21
C GLU A 88 -11.76 3.94 9.32
N SER A 89 -10.69 4.54 9.90
CA SER A 89 -9.74 5.36 9.13
C SER A 89 -9.02 4.55 8.04
N TRP A 90 -8.73 3.28 8.27
CA TRP A 90 -8.10 2.39 7.29
C TRP A 90 -9.04 2.02 6.15
N GLN A 91 -10.27 1.65 6.48
CA GLN A 91 -11.31 1.32 5.52
C GLN A 91 -11.62 2.52 4.62
N CYS A 92 -11.78 3.72 5.21
CA CYS A 92 -11.95 4.96 4.46
C CYS A 92 -10.74 5.28 3.58
N THR A 93 -9.52 4.94 4.02
CA THR A 93 -8.30 5.16 3.22
C THR A 93 -8.28 4.25 1.99
N GLU A 94 -8.63 2.97 2.11
CA GLU A 94 -8.66 2.07 0.97
C GLU A 94 -9.68 2.55 -0.08
N VAL A 95 -10.87 2.98 0.35
CA VAL A 95 -11.89 3.55 -0.55
C VAL A 95 -11.37 4.81 -1.24
N ASP A 96 -10.77 5.75 -0.49
CA ASP A 96 -10.21 7.00 -1.05
C ASP A 96 -9.12 6.69 -2.08
N MET A 97 -8.20 5.77 -1.76
CA MET A 97 -7.11 5.38 -2.65
C MET A 97 -7.64 4.70 -3.91
N LEU A 98 -8.63 3.79 -3.78
CA LEU A 98 -9.26 3.12 -4.91
C LEU A 98 -9.89 4.12 -5.89
N CYS A 99 -10.64 5.09 -5.36
CA CYS A 99 -11.25 6.15 -6.18
C CYS A 99 -10.20 7.03 -6.85
N ARG A 100 -9.19 7.48 -6.10
CA ARG A 100 -8.12 8.35 -6.63
C ARG A 100 -7.29 7.67 -7.70
N LEU A 101 -6.95 6.39 -7.51
CA LEU A 101 -6.19 5.62 -8.48
C LEU A 101 -7.00 5.35 -9.74
N GLY A 102 -8.29 5.02 -9.61
CA GLY A 102 -9.19 4.88 -10.75
C GLY A 102 -9.31 6.16 -11.56
N MET A 103 -9.47 7.32 -10.90
CA MET A 103 -9.47 8.63 -11.56
C MET A 103 -8.14 8.99 -12.23
N ALA A 104 -7.02 8.52 -11.70
CA ALA A 104 -5.69 8.70 -12.29
C ALA A 104 -5.43 7.75 -13.48
N GLY A 105 -6.40 6.90 -13.86
CA GLY A 105 -6.29 5.97 -14.98
C GLY A 105 -5.51 4.70 -14.67
N ILE A 106 -5.28 4.40 -13.40
CA ILE A 106 -4.63 3.16 -12.96
C ILE A 106 -5.66 2.04 -12.96
N ARG A 107 -5.26 0.86 -13.40
CA ARG A 107 -6.12 -0.32 -13.42
C ARG A 107 -6.24 -0.90 -12.01
N VAL A 108 -7.33 -0.50 -11.35
CA VAL A 108 -7.80 -0.99 -10.06
C VAL A 108 -9.27 -1.39 -10.19
N PRO A 109 -9.81 -2.26 -9.32
CA PRO A 109 -11.24 -2.59 -9.34
C PRO A 109 -12.08 -1.33 -9.19
N LYS A 110 -13.15 -1.20 -10.00
CA LYS A 110 -14.07 -0.08 -9.91
C LYS A 110 -14.78 -0.08 -8.57
N PHE A 111 -14.78 1.05 -7.87
CA PHE A 111 -15.54 1.26 -6.66
C PHE A 111 -17.03 1.44 -6.98
N TYR A 112 -17.91 0.77 -6.21
CA TYR A 112 -19.37 0.94 -6.31
C TYR A 112 -19.95 1.55 -5.04
N ASN A 113 -19.67 0.95 -3.87
CA ASN A 113 -20.23 1.42 -2.60
C ASN A 113 -19.34 1.00 -1.42
N PHE A 114 -19.49 1.72 -0.31
CA PHE A 114 -18.95 1.32 0.98
C PHE A 114 -20.02 1.50 2.04
N PHE A 115 -20.52 0.40 2.59
CA PHE A 115 -21.63 0.41 3.55
C PHE A 115 -21.39 -0.62 4.65
N SER A 116 -21.63 -0.22 5.92
CA SER A 116 -21.55 -1.09 7.11
C SER A 116 -20.25 -1.90 7.22
N GLY A 117 -19.10 -1.29 6.84
CA GLY A 117 -17.78 -1.96 6.87
C GLY A 117 -17.59 -3.01 5.76
N VAL A 118 -18.36 -2.89 4.68
CA VAL A 118 -18.23 -3.71 3.47
C VAL A 118 -17.94 -2.81 2.28
N LEU A 119 -16.84 -3.10 1.60
CA LEU A 119 -16.48 -2.47 0.33
C LEU A 119 -17.05 -3.29 -0.83
N LEU A 120 -17.95 -2.68 -1.60
CA LEU A 120 -18.52 -3.24 -2.82
C LEU A 120 -17.76 -2.68 -4.02
N MET A 121 -17.13 -3.56 -4.78
CA MET A 121 -16.29 -3.21 -5.92
C MET A 121 -16.46 -4.19 -7.08
N GLU A 122 -15.83 -3.89 -8.19
CA GLU A 122 -15.78 -4.75 -9.36
C GLU A 122 -15.21 -6.13 -9.03
N LEU A 123 -15.85 -7.16 -9.53
CA LEU A 123 -15.25 -8.49 -9.61
C LEU A 123 -14.42 -8.53 -10.88
N VAL A 124 -13.10 -8.50 -10.73
CA VAL A 124 -12.18 -8.64 -11.87
C VAL A 124 -12.27 -10.05 -12.40
N THR A 125 -12.54 -10.20 -13.70
CA THR A 125 -12.74 -11.51 -14.36
C THR A 125 -11.78 -11.67 -15.53
N ASP A 126 -11.46 -12.93 -15.84
CA ASP A 126 -10.74 -13.30 -17.05
C ASP A 126 -11.64 -13.20 -18.30
N ALA A 127 -11.12 -13.59 -19.45
CA ALA A 127 -11.85 -13.54 -20.74
C ALA A 127 -13.07 -14.49 -20.76
N GLU A 128 -13.05 -15.55 -19.97
CA GLU A 128 -14.08 -16.57 -19.85
C GLU A 128 -15.16 -16.18 -18.80
N GLY A 129 -14.96 -15.05 -18.09
CA GLY A 129 -15.87 -14.58 -17.04
C GLY A 129 -15.65 -15.23 -15.66
N ASN A 130 -14.58 -16.03 -15.50
CA ASN A 130 -14.18 -16.54 -14.20
C ASN A 130 -13.44 -15.46 -13.40
N VAL A 131 -13.31 -15.65 -12.10
CA VAL A 131 -12.50 -14.76 -11.25
C VAL A 131 -11.07 -14.71 -11.78
N ALA A 132 -10.57 -13.50 -12.05
CA ALA A 132 -9.23 -13.31 -12.58
C ALA A 132 -8.16 -13.88 -11.61
N PRO A 133 -7.21 -14.66 -12.12
CA PRO A 133 -6.13 -15.23 -11.31
C PRO A 133 -5.19 -14.14 -10.80
N ARG A 134 -4.49 -14.42 -9.71
CA ARG A 134 -3.38 -13.59 -9.24
C ARG A 134 -2.17 -13.79 -10.14
N LEU A 135 -1.39 -12.74 -10.29
CA LEU A 135 -0.12 -12.81 -11.02
C LEU A 135 0.80 -13.92 -10.48
N ASN A 136 0.79 -14.13 -9.14
CA ASN A 136 1.58 -15.17 -8.49
C ASN A 136 1.20 -16.61 -8.91
N ASP A 137 -0.05 -16.81 -9.32
CA ASP A 137 -0.60 -18.13 -9.63
C ASP A 137 -0.43 -18.50 -11.12
N LEU A 138 0.14 -17.59 -11.91
CA LEU A 138 0.31 -17.75 -13.34
C LEU A 138 1.71 -18.28 -13.71
N ILE A 139 1.75 -19.12 -14.72
CA ILE A 139 2.97 -19.46 -15.46
C ILE A 139 3.00 -18.62 -16.72
N LEU A 140 3.99 -17.73 -16.83
CA LEU A 140 4.06 -16.74 -17.89
C LEU A 140 5.07 -17.15 -18.98
N THR A 141 4.78 -16.77 -20.21
CA THR A 141 5.82 -16.74 -21.24
C THR A 141 6.77 -15.56 -21.00
N PRO A 142 8.03 -15.61 -21.48
CA PRO A 142 8.97 -14.49 -21.37
C PRO A 142 8.41 -13.18 -21.96
N LYS A 143 7.62 -13.26 -23.02
CA LYS A 143 6.96 -12.10 -23.65
C LYS A 143 5.91 -11.48 -22.73
N GLN A 144 5.06 -12.30 -22.10
CA GLN A 144 4.06 -11.82 -21.13
C GLN A 144 4.73 -11.20 -19.90
N ALA A 145 5.78 -11.82 -19.38
CA ALA A 145 6.51 -11.29 -18.23
C ALA A 145 7.08 -9.89 -18.49
N ARG A 146 7.72 -9.67 -19.67
CA ARG A 146 8.19 -8.33 -20.09
C ARG A 146 7.05 -7.34 -20.22
N THR A 147 5.96 -7.75 -20.86
CA THR A 147 4.79 -6.89 -21.07
C THR A 147 4.17 -6.47 -19.73
N TYR A 148 3.95 -7.42 -18.82
CA TYR A 148 3.37 -7.13 -17.52
C TYR A 148 4.31 -6.31 -16.64
N HIS A 149 5.62 -6.57 -16.69
CA HIS A 149 6.61 -5.74 -16.01
C HIS A 149 6.52 -4.29 -16.47
N LYS A 150 6.52 -4.06 -17.79
CA LYS A 150 6.41 -2.71 -18.37
C LYS A 150 5.12 -2.02 -17.91
N ILE A 151 3.97 -2.68 -18.03
CA ILE A 151 2.67 -2.12 -17.63
C ILE A 151 2.68 -1.77 -16.13
N LEU A 152 3.19 -2.65 -15.27
CA LEU A 152 3.24 -2.43 -13.83
C LEU A 152 4.17 -1.28 -13.45
N ILE A 153 5.32 -1.14 -14.11
CA ILE A 153 6.22 0.02 -13.92
C ILE A 153 5.52 1.32 -14.32
N GLU A 154 4.82 1.35 -15.47
CA GLU A 154 4.05 2.51 -15.91
C GLU A 154 2.92 2.88 -14.93
N GLN A 155 2.22 1.88 -14.38
CA GLN A 155 1.20 2.10 -13.35
C GLN A 155 1.81 2.65 -12.06
N ILE A 156 2.95 2.12 -11.59
CA ILE A 156 3.66 2.63 -10.41
C ILE A 156 4.09 4.10 -10.61
N VAL A 157 4.58 4.45 -11.80
CA VAL A 157 4.90 5.85 -12.13
C VAL A 157 3.66 6.74 -12.03
N THR A 158 2.55 6.29 -12.60
CA THR A 158 1.28 7.02 -12.56
C THR A 158 0.77 7.18 -11.12
N MET A 159 0.87 6.13 -10.29
CA MET A 159 0.57 6.19 -8.85
C MET A 159 1.40 7.25 -8.14
N LEU A 160 2.71 7.24 -8.40
CA LEU A 160 3.62 8.19 -7.76
C LEU A 160 3.39 9.63 -8.25
N CYS A 161 3.01 9.83 -9.53
CA CYS A 161 2.56 11.13 -10.05
C CYS A 161 1.29 11.62 -9.34
N ALA A 162 0.38 10.72 -8.95
CA ALA A 162 -0.78 11.02 -8.12
C ALA A 162 -0.44 11.19 -6.62
N GLY A 163 0.85 11.11 -6.26
CA GLY A 163 1.35 11.23 -4.90
C GLY A 163 1.09 10.00 -4.03
N ILE A 164 0.88 8.83 -4.62
CA ILE A 164 0.50 7.59 -3.91
C ILE A 164 1.60 6.54 -4.11
N VAL A 165 1.95 5.82 -3.03
CA VAL A 165 2.75 4.60 -3.03
C VAL A 165 1.89 3.49 -2.46
N HIS A 166 1.87 2.32 -3.11
CA HIS A 166 1.06 1.17 -2.67
C HIS A 166 1.50 0.66 -1.29
N GLY A 167 2.79 0.50 -1.11
CA GLY A 167 3.40 0.13 0.17
C GLY A 167 3.38 -1.37 0.49
N ASP A 168 2.68 -2.19 -0.30
CA ASP A 168 2.66 -3.65 -0.18
C ASP A 168 2.40 -4.33 -1.54
N LEU A 169 2.90 -3.72 -2.64
CA LEU A 169 2.71 -4.28 -3.96
C LEU A 169 3.57 -5.52 -4.14
N SER A 170 2.91 -6.60 -4.53
CA SER A 170 3.53 -7.90 -4.74
C SER A 170 2.72 -8.70 -5.79
N PRO A 171 3.23 -9.82 -6.31
CA PRO A 171 2.48 -10.66 -7.24
C PRO A 171 1.15 -11.19 -6.69
N TYR A 172 0.97 -11.21 -5.37
CA TYR A 172 -0.28 -11.58 -4.70
C TYR A 172 -1.35 -10.48 -4.75
N ASN A 173 -0.92 -9.22 -4.90
CA ASN A 173 -1.78 -8.03 -4.93
C ASN A 173 -1.94 -7.48 -6.36
N VAL A 174 -1.79 -8.35 -7.35
CA VAL A 174 -2.05 -8.08 -8.77
C VAL A 174 -2.90 -9.23 -9.32
N LEU A 175 -4.08 -8.89 -9.86
CA LEU A 175 -4.89 -9.80 -10.68
C LEU A 175 -4.52 -9.63 -12.13
N VAL A 176 -4.81 -10.63 -12.97
CA VAL A 176 -4.55 -10.56 -14.40
C VAL A 176 -5.83 -10.92 -15.15
N ASP A 177 -6.39 -9.94 -15.85
CA ASP A 177 -7.52 -10.13 -16.74
C ASP A 177 -7.08 -10.19 -18.22
N SER A 178 -8.03 -10.18 -19.14
CA SER A 178 -7.77 -10.22 -20.59
C SER A 178 -6.98 -9.01 -21.11
N GLN A 179 -6.98 -7.90 -20.39
CA GLN A 179 -6.28 -6.66 -20.75
C GLN A 179 -4.93 -6.50 -20.03
N GLY A 180 -4.63 -7.36 -19.04
CA GLY A 180 -3.36 -7.38 -18.31
C GLY A 180 -3.51 -7.15 -16.80
N PRO A 181 -2.46 -6.66 -16.13
CA PRO A 181 -2.43 -6.51 -14.68
C PRO A 181 -3.43 -5.50 -14.13
N VAL A 182 -4.10 -5.85 -13.01
CA VAL A 182 -5.01 -5.01 -12.22
C VAL A 182 -4.51 -5.01 -10.79
N ILE A 183 -4.21 -3.84 -10.22
CA ILE A 183 -3.67 -3.70 -8.86
C ILE A 183 -4.82 -3.75 -7.87
N ILE A 184 -4.66 -4.52 -6.79
CA ILE A 184 -5.65 -4.69 -5.72
C ILE A 184 -5.00 -4.49 -4.35
N ASP A 185 -5.84 -4.37 -3.30
CA ASP A 185 -5.45 -4.37 -1.88
C ASP A 185 -4.65 -3.14 -1.44
N LEU A 186 -5.33 -2.00 -1.34
CA LEU A 186 -4.79 -0.66 -1.11
C LEU A 186 -4.74 -0.16 0.37
N PRO A 187 -5.08 -0.94 1.42
CA PRO A 187 -5.12 -0.40 2.78
C PRO A 187 -3.76 0.06 3.30
N GLN A 188 -2.67 -0.44 2.71
CA GLN A 188 -1.29 -0.05 3.03
C GLN A 188 -0.81 1.20 2.27
N ALA A 189 -1.60 1.69 1.30
CA ALA A 189 -1.20 2.82 0.47
C ALA A 189 -0.97 4.10 1.28
N VAL A 190 0.08 4.83 0.95
CA VAL A 190 0.52 6.04 1.65
C VAL A 190 0.71 7.21 0.69
N ASN A 191 0.66 8.42 1.23
CA ASN A 191 1.03 9.62 0.47
C ASN A 191 2.56 9.73 0.41
N ALA A 192 3.10 9.81 -0.82
CA ALA A 192 4.53 9.83 -1.08
C ALA A 192 5.25 11.06 -0.48
N ALA A 193 4.57 12.22 -0.42
CA ALA A 193 5.16 13.47 0.04
C ALA A 193 5.20 13.60 1.58
N SER A 194 4.30 12.90 2.28
CA SER A 194 4.16 13.02 3.75
C SER A 194 4.69 11.80 4.51
N ASN A 195 5.20 10.78 3.83
CA ASN A 195 5.73 9.58 4.45
C ASN A 195 7.23 9.43 4.17
N PHE A 196 8.06 9.45 5.22
CA PHE A 196 9.52 9.34 5.09
C PHE A 196 9.99 7.97 4.57
N GLN A 197 9.17 6.93 4.73
CA GLN A 197 9.46 5.59 4.24
C GLN A 197 9.03 5.35 2.77
N ALA A 198 8.39 6.33 2.14
CA ALA A 198 7.83 6.18 0.78
C ALA A 198 8.88 5.69 -0.24
N ARG A 199 10.12 6.22 -0.16
CA ARG A 199 11.22 5.76 -1.01
C ARG A 199 11.55 4.27 -0.83
N HIS A 200 11.56 3.82 0.41
CA HIS A 200 11.84 2.42 0.72
C HIS A 200 10.69 1.50 0.30
N MET A 201 9.46 1.98 0.50
CA MET A 201 8.26 1.24 0.10
C MET A 201 8.20 1.05 -1.41
N ILE A 202 8.36 2.12 -2.20
CA ILE A 202 8.33 2.02 -3.66
C ILE A 202 9.46 1.12 -4.21
N LYS A 203 10.64 1.18 -3.60
CA LYS A 203 11.73 0.28 -3.96
C LYS A 203 11.34 -1.17 -3.73
N ARG A 204 10.80 -1.52 -2.56
CA ARG A 204 10.35 -2.85 -2.22
C ARG A 204 9.23 -3.33 -3.15
N ASP A 205 8.27 -2.47 -3.46
CA ASP A 205 7.14 -2.75 -4.35
C ASP A 205 7.64 -3.13 -5.76
N ILE A 206 8.58 -2.36 -6.31
CA ILE A 206 9.19 -2.62 -7.62
C ILE A 206 10.06 -3.89 -7.57
N ASP A 207 10.89 -4.05 -6.55
CA ASP A 207 11.78 -5.20 -6.39
C ASP A 207 10.98 -6.52 -6.29
N ASN A 208 9.85 -6.54 -5.56
CA ASN A 208 8.98 -7.70 -5.44
C ASN A 208 8.44 -8.16 -6.81
N LEU A 209 7.95 -7.23 -7.62
CA LEU A 209 7.41 -7.51 -8.95
C LEU A 209 8.51 -7.93 -9.91
N THR A 210 9.63 -7.21 -9.93
CA THR A 210 10.78 -7.50 -10.80
C THR A 210 11.37 -8.88 -10.48
N THR A 211 11.55 -9.19 -9.19
CA THR A 211 12.06 -10.50 -8.74
C THR A 211 11.13 -11.65 -9.16
N PHE A 212 9.82 -11.46 -9.06
CA PHE A 212 8.89 -12.49 -9.51
C PHE A 212 8.93 -12.68 -11.03
N LEU A 213 8.85 -11.59 -11.80
CA LEU A 213 8.77 -11.63 -13.25
C LEU A 213 10.10 -12.07 -13.90
N SER A 214 11.24 -11.81 -13.26
CA SER A 214 12.56 -12.27 -13.71
C SER A 214 12.72 -13.78 -13.70
N ARG A 215 11.86 -14.53 -13.01
CA ARG A 215 11.82 -16.00 -13.11
C ARG A 215 11.46 -16.48 -14.51
N PHE A 216 10.69 -15.67 -15.26
CA PHE A 216 10.23 -15.95 -16.61
C PHE A 216 11.03 -15.17 -17.70
N ALA A 217 11.63 -14.04 -17.31
CA ALA A 217 12.44 -13.17 -18.18
C ALA A 217 13.66 -12.66 -17.38
N PRO A 218 14.77 -13.46 -17.32
CA PRO A 218 15.90 -13.19 -16.42
C PRO A 218 16.58 -11.82 -16.61
N GLU A 219 16.51 -11.25 -17.79
CA GLU A 219 17.07 -9.92 -18.09
C GLU A 219 16.42 -8.79 -17.27
N LEU A 220 15.17 -8.98 -16.79
CA LEU A 220 14.49 -8.00 -15.94
C LEU A 220 15.21 -7.77 -14.61
N ALA A 221 15.93 -8.78 -14.10
CA ALA A 221 16.67 -8.67 -12.86
C ALA A 221 17.81 -7.64 -12.90
N GLN A 222 18.24 -7.24 -14.09
CA GLN A 222 19.32 -6.26 -14.29
C GLN A 222 18.81 -4.81 -14.26
N SER A 223 17.49 -4.61 -14.15
CA SER A 223 16.89 -3.27 -14.15
C SER A 223 16.82 -2.67 -12.74
N ASP A 224 17.07 -1.36 -12.62
CA ASP A 224 16.92 -0.58 -11.39
C ASP A 224 15.93 0.59 -11.59
N TYR A 225 14.71 0.25 -11.90
CA TYR A 225 13.64 1.24 -12.06
C TYR A 225 13.34 2.02 -10.77
N ALA A 226 13.52 1.40 -9.61
CA ALA A 226 13.18 2.02 -8.33
C ALA A 226 13.97 3.30 -8.08
N ALA A 227 15.28 3.23 -8.26
CA ALA A 227 16.15 4.37 -8.05
C ALA A 227 15.98 5.43 -9.15
N GLU A 228 15.76 5.01 -10.41
CA GLU A 228 15.50 5.92 -11.53
C GLU A 228 14.20 6.71 -11.30
N ILE A 229 13.09 6.02 -11.01
CA ILE A 229 11.77 6.63 -10.74
C ILE A 229 11.86 7.60 -9.58
N TRP A 230 12.48 7.20 -8.45
CA TRP A 230 12.60 8.08 -7.29
C TRP A 230 13.44 9.31 -7.57
N SER A 231 14.52 9.17 -8.36
CA SER A 231 15.36 10.30 -8.79
C SER A 231 14.58 11.32 -9.64
N TYR A 232 13.72 10.86 -10.56
CA TYR A 232 12.84 11.74 -11.33
C TYR A 232 11.76 12.40 -10.46
N TYR A 233 11.18 11.65 -9.53
CA TYR A 233 10.17 12.16 -8.60
C TYR A 233 10.72 13.31 -7.74
N GLN A 234 11.89 13.13 -7.14
CA GLN A 234 12.53 14.17 -6.31
C GLN A 234 12.83 15.45 -7.10
N ARG A 235 13.04 15.34 -8.40
CA ARG A 235 13.28 16.49 -9.29
C ARG A 235 12.02 17.09 -9.90
N GLY A 236 10.83 16.57 -9.58
CA GLY A 236 9.56 17.01 -10.16
C GLY A 236 9.44 16.73 -11.67
N LYS A 237 10.25 15.80 -12.21
CA LYS A 237 10.32 15.50 -13.66
C LYS A 237 9.76 14.13 -14.01
N LEU A 238 9.08 13.47 -13.09
CA LEU A 238 8.57 12.11 -13.30
C LEU A 238 7.55 11.99 -14.46
N PRO A 239 6.63 12.95 -14.69
CA PRO A 239 5.66 12.85 -15.80
C PRO A 239 6.30 12.84 -17.20
N GLN A 240 7.50 13.40 -17.34
CA GLN A 240 8.23 13.46 -18.62
C GLN A 240 9.36 12.42 -18.69
N ALA A 241 9.47 11.55 -17.69
CA ALA A 241 10.57 10.60 -17.61
C ALA A 241 10.47 9.53 -18.69
N ARG A 242 11.57 9.34 -19.42
CA ARG A 242 11.79 8.14 -20.26
C ARG A 242 12.63 7.17 -19.45
N LEU A 243 11.97 6.20 -18.83
CA LEU A 243 12.63 5.22 -17.98
C LEU A 243 13.39 4.22 -18.85
N THR A 244 14.63 3.94 -18.45
CA THR A 244 15.52 3.00 -19.12
C THR A 244 15.77 1.74 -18.28
N GLY A 245 15.40 1.78 -16.98
CA GLY A 245 15.75 0.75 -16.03
C GLY A 245 17.22 0.80 -15.62
N THR A 246 17.97 1.80 -16.05
CA THR A 246 19.38 1.96 -15.72
C THR A 246 19.62 3.29 -15.02
N ILE A 247 20.36 3.25 -13.91
CA ILE A 247 20.91 4.49 -13.33
C ILE A 247 22.24 4.75 -14.00
N LYS A 248 22.40 5.90 -14.64
CA LYS A 248 23.71 6.47 -14.82
C LYS A 248 24.21 6.83 -13.43
N GLN A 249 25.02 5.96 -12.83
CA GLN A 249 25.76 6.31 -11.59
C GLN A 249 26.50 7.60 -11.88
N GLN A 250 25.97 8.72 -11.37
CA GLN A 250 26.82 9.88 -11.17
C GLN A 250 27.78 9.46 -10.06
N ASN A 251 28.96 9.03 -10.43
CA ASN A 251 30.10 8.90 -9.54
C ASN A 251 30.48 10.32 -9.04
N LYS A 252 29.64 10.91 -8.20
CA LYS A 252 30.12 11.99 -7.33
C LYS A 252 30.92 11.27 -6.27
N PRO A 253 32.24 11.51 -6.16
CA PRO A 253 33.02 10.97 -5.06
C PRO A 253 32.32 11.40 -3.77
N VAL A 254 31.86 10.43 -3.00
CA VAL A 254 31.25 10.68 -1.70
C VAL A 254 32.35 11.29 -0.85
N ASN A 255 32.19 12.55 -0.47
CA ASN A 255 33.17 13.20 0.42
C ASN A 255 32.99 12.59 1.83
N VAL A 256 33.73 11.52 2.07
CA VAL A 256 33.74 10.75 3.32
C VAL A 256 34.00 11.66 4.52
N GLY A 257 34.82 12.73 4.34
CA GLY A 257 35.09 13.72 5.37
C GLY A 257 33.86 14.45 5.85
N ASN A 258 32.94 14.86 4.94
CA ASN A 258 31.67 15.51 5.32
C ASN A 258 30.74 14.56 6.07
N ILE A 259 30.68 13.29 5.68
CA ILE A 259 29.85 12.30 6.37
C ILE A 259 30.37 12.04 7.78
N LEU A 260 31.69 11.89 7.95
CA LEU A 260 32.32 11.72 9.25
C LEU A 260 32.09 12.93 10.16
N GLN A 261 32.17 14.17 9.65
CA GLN A 261 31.85 15.37 10.41
C GLN A 261 30.38 15.43 10.87
N ILE A 262 29.43 15.02 10.02
CA ILE A 262 28.02 14.96 10.39
C ILE A 262 27.78 13.91 11.48
N ILE A 263 28.40 12.74 11.37
CA ILE A 263 28.33 11.67 12.38
C ILE A 263 28.95 12.15 13.70
N ASP A 264 30.15 12.75 13.68
CA ASP A 264 30.84 13.26 14.89
C ASP A 264 30.03 14.36 15.60
N THR A 265 29.40 15.25 14.80
CA THR A 265 28.50 16.30 15.32
C THR A 265 27.24 15.72 15.95
N ALA A 266 26.65 14.67 15.36
CA ALA A 266 25.49 13.98 15.91
C ALA A 266 25.84 13.24 17.22
N ILE A 267 26.97 12.56 17.27
CA ILE A 267 27.49 11.89 18.49
C ILE A 267 27.72 12.90 19.61
N LYS A 268 28.35 14.04 19.32
CA LYS A 268 28.61 15.10 20.32
C LYS A 268 27.29 15.67 20.87
N LYS A 269 26.28 15.87 20.04
CA LYS A 269 24.94 16.31 20.48
C LYS A 269 24.27 15.29 21.38
N GLU A 270 24.33 14.01 21.03
CA GLU A 270 23.75 12.93 21.83
C GLU A 270 24.43 12.81 23.19
N ILE A 271 25.76 12.86 23.24
CA ILE A 271 26.51 12.83 24.50
C ILE A 271 26.17 14.05 25.38
N ALA A 272 26.07 15.25 24.80
CA ALA A 272 25.66 16.47 25.52
C ALA A 272 24.25 16.35 26.10
N TRP A 273 23.32 15.78 25.33
CA TRP A 273 21.95 15.56 25.76
C TRP A 273 21.86 14.53 26.90
N GLN A 274 22.61 13.44 26.82
CA GLN A 274 22.67 12.42 27.88
C GLN A 274 23.29 13.00 29.18
N ARG A 275 24.36 13.80 29.08
CA ARG A 275 24.96 14.50 30.25
C ARG A 275 23.94 15.46 30.89
N HIS A 276 23.20 16.21 30.10
CA HIS A 276 22.17 17.13 30.62
C HIS A 276 21.03 16.38 31.31
N LYS A 277 20.64 15.21 30.78
CA LYS A 277 19.62 14.34 31.38
C LYS A 277 20.08 13.76 32.71
N GLN A 278 21.36 13.36 32.81
CA GLN A 278 21.98 12.81 34.02
C GLN A 278 22.12 13.87 35.12
N THR A 279 22.51 15.10 34.77
CA THR A 279 22.61 16.23 35.72
C THR A 279 21.24 16.61 36.29
N ARG A 280 20.19 16.58 35.45
CA ARG A 280 18.80 16.83 35.86
C ARG A 280 18.27 15.76 36.82
N TRP A 281 18.66 14.49 36.61
CA TRP A 281 18.29 13.38 37.47
C TRP A 281 18.96 13.48 38.86
N ASN A 282 20.27 13.83 38.90
CA ASN A 282 21.02 13.96 40.13
C ASN A 282 20.56 15.17 41.00
N ASN A 283 20.00 16.21 40.40
CA ASN A 283 19.47 17.38 41.12
C ASN A 283 18.06 17.17 41.70
N HIS A 284 17.41 16.01 41.42
CA HIS A 284 16.07 15.67 41.90
C HIS A 284 16.08 14.53 42.94
N LEU A 285 17.25 14.05 43.36
CA LEU A 285 17.35 13.12 44.48
C LEU A 285 17.20 13.92 45.81
N PRO A 286 16.24 13.59 46.65
CA PRO A 286 16.13 14.20 47.97
C PRO A 286 17.40 13.89 48.76
N GLN A 287 18.01 14.93 49.33
CA GLN A 287 19.05 14.74 50.34
C GLN A 287 18.41 14.14 51.57
N CYS A 288 18.80 12.88 51.89
CA CYS A 288 18.52 12.27 53.19
C CYS A 288 19.45 12.85 54.24
#